data_07b84092f07ba63948532dbc19d1545f
#
_entry.id   07b84092f07ba63948532dbc19d1545f
#
_cell.length_a   1.000
_cell.length_b   1.000
_cell.length_c   1.000
_cell.angle_alpha   90.00
_cell.angle_beta   90.00
_cell.angle_gamma   90.00
#
_symmetry.space_group_name_H-M   'P 1'
#
loop_
_entity.id
_entity.type
_entity.pdbx_description
1 polymer ?
#
loop_
_entity_poly.entity_id
_entity_poly.type
_entity_poly.pdbx_seq_one_letter_code
_entity_poly.pdbx_strand_id
1 'polypeptide(L)'
;MIKLVNALPEVSKPTAEYIRIKCLFDCYKEDPDVYFWQQTGAETYICLSDGNMTVSYGGGNTAELAEFIKMLNPKTVFTDSVTFEKLEIQPTETVEVMVRCADTSPLSDMGDRLSSKDIYEVFSAAGLDVPDYPHFAVDFCRRLNRGGASLWGIKNKCAAVSFNTGSYALLCGLASLEKGKGRQALKAIICKNSGRQMLLCCKPPLVRFYEKYGFKRLYTAGYKVRK
;
A
#
# COMPACT_ATOMS: atom_id res chain seq x y z
N MET A 1 23.93 -8.58 -7.09
CA MET A 1 23.91 -9.10 -5.70
C MET A 1 22.87 -8.33 -4.90
N ILE A 2 21.99 -9.04 -4.19
CA ILE A 2 20.97 -8.46 -3.30
C ILE A 2 21.55 -8.29 -1.91
N LYS A 3 21.47 -7.07 -1.35
CA LYS A 3 22.04 -6.72 -0.03
C LYS A 3 21.00 -6.06 0.85
N LEU A 4 21.05 -6.30 2.16
CA LEU A 4 20.31 -5.55 3.16
C LEU A 4 20.68 -4.05 3.09
N VAL A 5 19.67 -3.20 3.26
CA VAL A 5 19.85 -1.76 3.28
C VAL A 5 19.26 -1.14 4.54
N ASN A 6 19.93 -0.11 5.04
CA ASN A 6 19.51 0.71 6.18
C ASN A 6 19.07 2.13 5.77
N ALA A 7 19.05 2.39 4.47
CA ALA A 7 18.54 3.62 3.88
C ALA A 7 17.85 3.32 2.55
N LEU A 8 16.79 4.04 2.23
CA LEU A 8 16.14 4.02 0.92
C LEU A 8 16.27 5.41 0.28
N PRO A 9 16.77 5.52 -0.95
CA PRO A 9 16.93 6.81 -1.62
C PRO A 9 15.59 7.42 -2.00
N GLU A 10 15.55 8.71 -2.29
CA GLU A 10 14.41 9.33 -2.95
C GLU A 10 14.42 8.95 -4.44
N VAL A 11 13.25 8.53 -4.94
CA VAL A 11 13.06 8.14 -6.35
C VAL A 11 12.17 9.18 -7.02
N SER A 12 12.57 9.65 -8.19
CA SER A 12 11.88 10.74 -8.91
C SER A 12 10.47 10.38 -9.37
N LYS A 13 10.23 9.11 -9.68
CA LYS A 13 8.91 8.59 -10.14
C LYS A 13 8.64 7.24 -9.45
N PRO A 14 8.29 7.25 -8.16
CA PRO A 14 8.11 6.00 -7.45
C PRO A 14 6.87 5.23 -7.92
N THR A 15 7.01 3.93 -8.00
CA THR A 15 5.91 2.98 -8.21
C THR A 15 5.09 2.81 -6.92
N ALA A 16 3.91 2.22 -7.00
CA ALA A 16 3.12 1.89 -5.81
C ALA A 16 3.86 0.91 -4.90
N GLU A 17 4.62 -0.03 -5.49
CA GLU A 17 5.48 -0.97 -4.78
C GLU A 17 6.56 -0.24 -3.99
N TYR A 18 7.25 0.73 -4.63
CA TYR A 18 8.28 1.51 -3.96
C TYR A 18 7.70 2.34 -2.81
N ILE A 19 6.56 3.01 -3.03
CA ILE A 19 5.88 3.80 -1.99
C ILE A 19 5.48 2.89 -0.82
N ARG A 20 4.97 1.68 -1.10
CA ARG A 20 4.65 0.69 -0.07
C ARG A 20 5.89 0.29 0.73
N ILE A 21 7.01 0.00 0.06
CA ILE A 21 8.29 -0.32 0.70
C ILE A 21 8.76 0.87 1.55
N LYS A 22 8.70 2.08 1.02
CA LYS A 22 9.14 3.30 1.72
C LYS A 22 8.28 3.59 2.96
N CYS A 23 6.95 3.44 2.87
CA CYS A 23 6.06 3.56 4.03
C CYS A 23 6.39 2.53 5.12
N LEU A 24 6.70 1.28 4.73
CA LEU A 24 7.14 0.26 5.66
C LEU A 24 8.51 0.61 6.27
N PHE A 25 9.45 1.07 5.45
CA PHE A 25 10.78 1.45 5.90
C PHE A 25 10.72 2.57 6.95
N ASP A 26 9.97 3.63 6.69
CA ASP A 26 9.84 4.78 7.59
C ASP A 26 9.23 4.37 8.95
N CYS A 27 8.40 3.31 8.96
CA CYS A 27 7.76 2.80 10.17
C CYS A 27 8.49 1.63 10.86
N TYR A 28 9.28 0.84 10.12
CA TYR A 28 9.75 -0.47 10.60
C TYR A 28 11.24 -0.76 10.37
N LYS A 29 12.04 0.20 9.90
CA LYS A 29 13.48 -0.03 9.61
C LYS A 29 14.31 -0.56 10.79
N GLU A 30 13.85 -0.37 12.02
CA GLU A 30 14.50 -0.83 13.25
C GLU A 30 13.82 -2.08 13.83
N ASP A 31 12.82 -2.61 13.15
CA ASP A 31 12.11 -3.82 13.58
C ASP A 31 12.87 -5.05 13.09
N PRO A 32 13.25 -5.99 13.97
CA PRO A 32 14.06 -7.16 13.62
C PRO A 32 13.33 -8.14 12.67
N ASP A 33 12.01 -8.06 12.57
CA ASP A 33 11.19 -8.97 11.75
C ASP A 33 10.80 -8.37 10.40
N VAL A 34 11.29 -7.16 10.08
CA VAL A 34 11.05 -6.49 8.80
C VAL A 34 12.37 -6.24 8.08
N TYR A 35 12.48 -6.77 6.88
CA TYR A 35 13.73 -6.76 6.12
C TYR A 35 13.60 -5.93 4.85
N PHE A 36 14.64 -5.17 4.55
CA PHE A 36 14.72 -4.34 3.36
C PHE A 36 16.02 -4.62 2.60
N TRP A 37 15.90 -4.87 1.29
CA TRP A 37 17.05 -5.14 0.43
C TRP A 37 17.01 -4.29 -0.82
N GLN A 38 18.18 -4.13 -1.41
CA GLN A 38 18.38 -3.55 -2.73
C GLN A 38 19.27 -4.46 -3.56
N GLN A 39 18.96 -4.60 -4.84
CA GLN A 39 19.88 -5.22 -5.78
C GLN A 39 20.95 -4.22 -6.19
N THR A 40 22.22 -4.57 -5.97
CA THR A 40 23.36 -3.69 -6.24
C THR A 40 23.42 -3.26 -7.70
N GLY A 41 23.57 -1.96 -7.94
CA GLY A 41 23.62 -1.38 -9.28
C GLY A 41 22.27 -1.25 -9.98
N ALA A 42 21.16 -1.46 -9.27
CA ALA A 42 19.81 -1.32 -9.81
C ALA A 42 18.88 -0.59 -8.82
N GLU A 43 17.80 0.01 -9.34
CA GLU A 43 16.73 0.61 -8.53
C GLU A 43 15.67 -0.46 -8.16
N THR A 44 16.13 -1.67 -7.85
CA THR A 44 15.27 -2.77 -7.41
C THR A 44 15.33 -2.88 -5.90
N TYR A 45 14.18 -2.68 -5.26
CA TYR A 45 14.00 -2.68 -3.82
C TYR A 45 13.01 -3.77 -3.41
N ILE A 46 13.30 -4.42 -2.30
CA ILE A 46 12.54 -5.55 -1.78
C ILE A 46 12.26 -5.31 -0.30
N CYS A 47 11.04 -5.58 0.13
CA CYS A 47 10.67 -5.61 1.53
C CYS A 47 9.99 -6.93 1.85
N LEU A 48 10.34 -7.52 3.00
CA LEU A 48 9.63 -8.67 3.58
C LEU A 48 9.16 -8.28 4.99
N SER A 49 7.85 -8.39 5.22
CA SER A 49 7.20 -8.17 6.51
C SER A 49 6.08 -9.18 6.68
N ASP A 50 6.05 -9.88 7.82
CA ASP A 50 5.03 -10.92 8.15
C ASP A 50 4.87 -12.01 7.08
N GLY A 51 5.94 -12.31 6.36
CA GLY A 51 5.94 -13.24 5.25
C GLY A 51 5.38 -12.67 3.94
N ASN A 52 5.02 -11.40 3.90
CA ASN A 52 4.56 -10.69 2.70
C ASN A 52 5.72 -9.94 2.07
N MET A 53 6.05 -10.29 0.83
CA MET A 53 7.10 -9.64 0.06
C MET A 53 6.52 -8.60 -0.90
N THR A 54 7.13 -7.44 -0.93
CA THR A 54 6.88 -6.42 -1.96
C THR A 54 8.16 -6.20 -2.74
N VAL A 55 8.07 -6.22 -4.07
CA VAL A 55 9.20 -5.99 -4.98
C VAL A 55 8.88 -4.79 -5.86
N SER A 56 9.73 -3.76 -5.79
CA SER A 56 9.76 -2.63 -6.74
C SER A 56 10.94 -2.85 -7.67
N TYR A 57 10.68 -3.28 -8.90
CA TYR A 57 11.72 -3.61 -9.86
C TYR A 57 12.05 -2.42 -10.76
N GLY A 58 13.26 -1.89 -10.63
CA GLY A 58 13.81 -0.81 -11.44
C GLY A 58 15.00 -1.27 -12.31
N GLY A 59 15.02 -2.54 -12.70
CA GLY A 59 16.12 -3.15 -13.49
C GLY A 59 16.98 -4.11 -12.67
N GLY A 60 18.02 -4.63 -13.27
CA GLY A 60 18.96 -5.55 -12.64
C GLY A 60 18.78 -7.01 -13.06
N ASN A 61 19.37 -7.93 -12.32
CA ASN A 61 19.41 -9.35 -12.64
C ASN A 61 18.14 -10.06 -12.17
N THR A 62 17.29 -10.44 -13.11
CA THR A 62 16.01 -11.14 -12.83
C THR A 62 16.21 -12.56 -12.32
N ALA A 63 17.24 -13.27 -12.79
CA ALA A 63 17.51 -14.63 -12.32
C ALA A 63 17.94 -14.63 -10.85
N GLU A 64 18.80 -13.70 -10.44
CA GLU A 64 19.16 -13.51 -9.03
C GLU A 64 17.92 -13.17 -8.17
N LEU A 65 17.04 -12.30 -8.68
CA LEU A 65 15.81 -11.92 -7.98
C LEU A 65 14.86 -13.11 -7.82
N ALA A 66 14.70 -13.92 -8.87
CA ALA A 66 13.86 -15.12 -8.83
C ALA A 66 14.36 -16.15 -7.80
N GLU A 67 15.66 -16.42 -7.80
CA GLU A 67 16.29 -17.32 -6.82
C GLU A 67 16.19 -16.76 -5.39
N PHE A 68 16.33 -15.45 -5.21
CA PHE A 68 16.16 -14.80 -3.92
C PHE A 68 14.72 -14.94 -3.38
N ILE A 69 13.71 -14.70 -4.21
CA ILE A 69 12.30 -14.89 -3.86
C ILE A 69 12.05 -16.36 -3.48
N LYS A 70 12.57 -17.30 -4.27
CA LYS A 70 12.44 -18.74 -4.03
C LYS A 70 13.09 -19.16 -2.70
N MET A 71 14.29 -18.63 -2.40
CA MET A 71 15.02 -18.92 -1.16
C MET A 71 14.27 -18.42 0.08
N LEU A 72 13.75 -17.19 0.05
CA LEU A 72 12.99 -16.62 1.17
C LEU A 72 11.59 -17.21 1.30
N ASN A 73 11.05 -17.75 0.20
CA ASN A 73 9.79 -18.48 0.17
C ASN A 73 8.61 -17.73 0.86
N PRO A 74 8.32 -16.47 0.47
CA PRO A 74 7.31 -15.66 1.12
C PRO A 74 5.89 -16.24 0.96
N LYS A 75 4.98 -15.88 1.87
CA LYS A 75 3.55 -16.24 1.78
C LYS A 75 2.89 -15.56 0.59
N THR A 76 3.24 -14.29 0.37
CA THR A 76 2.77 -13.52 -0.78
C THR A 76 3.90 -12.75 -1.43
N VAL A 77 3.80 -12.52 -2.74
CA VAL A 77 4.65 -11.59 -3.49
C VAL A 77 3.75 -10.57 -4.18
N PHE A 78 4.02 -9.29 -3.98
CA PHE A 78 3.37 -8.18 -4.65
C PHE A 78 4.38 -7.45 -5.53
N THR A 79 4.07 -7.31 -6.81
CA THR A 79 4.87 -6.53 -7.78
C THR A 79 4.02 -6.18 -9.02
N ASP A 80 4.57 -5.36 -9.93
CA ASP A 80 3.94 -5.04 -11.21
C ASP A 80 3.90 -6.26 -12.17
N SER A 81 2.99 -6.22 -13.14
CA SER A 81 2.78 -7.33 -14.08
C SER A 81 3.99 -7.62 -14.97
N VAL A 82 4.75 -6.58 -15.35
CA VAL A 82 5.95 -6.75 -16.19
C VAL A 82 7.05 -7.49 -15.42
N THR A 83 7.17 -7.20 -14.13
CA THR A 83 8.10 -7.92 -13.26
C THR A 83 7.69 -9.37 -13.09
N PHE A 84 6.39 -9.67 -12.90
CA PHE A 84 5.91 -11.05 -12.87
C PHE A 84 6.23 -11.83 -14.16
N GLU A 85 6.05 -11.20 -15.32
CA GLU A 85 6.41 -11.81 -16.62
C GLU A 85 7.92 -12.11 -16.68
N LYS A 86 8.78 -11.17 -16.29
CA LYS A 86 10.23 -11.35 -16.27
C LYS A 86 10.72 -12.43 -15.29
N LEU A 87 9.99 -12.65 -14.21
CA LEU A 87 10.28 -13.68 -13.21
C LEU A 87 9.65 -15.02 -13.55
N GLU A 88 8.87 -15.10 -14.64
CA GLU A 88 8.10 -16.31 -15.04
C GLU A 88 7.16 -16.80 -13.94
N ILE A 89 6.66 -15.87 -13.11
CA ILE A 89 5.72 -16.16 -12.02
C ILE A 89 4.31 -15.75 -12.45
N GLN A 90 3.36 -16.66 -12.38
CA GLN A 90 1.95 -16.33 -12.64
C GLN A 90 1.30 -15.74 -11.38
N PRO A 91 0.77 -14.51 -11.41
CA PRO A 91 0.03 -13.95 -10.30
C PRO A 91 -1.28 -14.72 -10.06
N THR A 92 -1.71 -14.80 -8.81
CA THR A 92 -3.02 -15.38 -8.44
C THR A 92 -4.14 -14.35 -8.48
N GLU A 93 -3.82 -13.10 -8.35
CA GLU A 93 -4.74 -11.97 -8.42
C GLU A 93 -4.06 -10.78 -9.10
N THR A 94 -4.80 -10.04 -9.93
CA THR A 94 -4.34 -8.80 -10.55
C THR A 94 -5.13 -7.61 -10.05
N VAL A 95 -4.45 -6.46 -9.94
CA VAL A 95 -5.01 -5.18 -9.51
C VAL A 95 -4.56 -4.06 -10.41
N GLU A 96 -5.38 -3.02 -10.52
CA GLU A 96 -5.02 -1.80 -11.23
C GLU A 96 -4.39 -0.81 -10.26
N VAL A 97 -3.21 -0.33 -10.60
CA VAL A 97 -2.56 0.76 -9.90
C VAL A 97 -3.04 2.07 -10.49
N MET A 98 -3.57 2.92 -9.63
CA MET A 98 -4.09 4.23 -10.03
C MET A 98 -3.40 5.35 -9.27
N VAL A 99 -3.29 6.51 -9.89
CA VAL A 99 -2.65 7.70 -9.31
C VAL A 99 -3.57 8.92 -9.42
N ARG A 100 -3.53 9.76 -8.41
CA ARG A 100 -4.10 11.09 -8.37
C ARG A 100 -3.01 12.11 -8.05
N CYS A 101 -2.90 13.15 -8.85
CA CYS A 101 -1.96 14.25 -8.59
C CYS A 101 -2.30 14.95 -7.27
N ALA A 102 -1.27 15.51 -6.63
CA ALA A 102 -1.46 16.36 -5.48
C ALA A 102 -2.37 17.55 -5.81
N ASP A 103 -3.27 17.87 -4.90
CA ASP A 103 -4.06 19.10 -4.95
C ASP A 103 -4.13 19.74 -3.56
N THR A 104 -4.64 20.95 -3.51
CA THR A 104 -4.71 21.76 -2.28
C THR A 104 -6.14 21.93 -1.78
N SER A 105 -7.02 20.96 -2.03
CA SER A 105 -8.42 21.04 -1.59
C SER A 105 -8.52 21.11 -0.07
N PRO A 106 -9.21 22.11 0.49
CA PRO A 106 -9.36 22.24 1.93
C PRO A 106 -10.25 21.14 2.49
N LEU A 107 -9.94 20.72 3.73
CA LEU A 107 -10.79 19.80 4.49
C LEU A 107 -12.11 20.49 4.84
N SER A 108 -13.22 19.92 4.41
CA SER A 108 -14.57 20.40 4.73
C SER A 108 -15.28 19.61 5.84
N ASP A 109 -14.72 18.45 6.24
CA ASP A 109 -15.39 17.55 7.19
C ASP A 109 -14.36 16.85 8.08
N MET A 110 -14.53 16.98 9.39
CA MET A 110 -13.59 16.43 10.40
C MET A 110 -13.77 14.91 10.60
N GLY A 111 -14.92 14.33 10.27
CA GLY A 111 -15.26 12.94 10.60
C GLY A 111 -15.32 12.68 12.11
N ASP A 112 -15.47 11.41 12.48
CA ASP A 112 -15.44 10.98 13.87
C ASP A 112 -14.00 10.71 14.34
N ARG A 113 -13.77 10.80 15.65
CA ARG A 113 -12.55 10.31 16.27
C ARG A 113 -12.63 8.79 16.38
N LEU A 114 -12.00 8.08 15.47
CA LEU A 114 -12.02 6.62 15.40
C LEU A 114 -10.83 6.00 16.14
N SER A 115 -11.10 4.91 16.86
CA SER A 115 -10.06 4.00 17.38
C SER A 115 -9.66 2.97 16.31
N SER A 116 -8.55 2.26 16.54
CA SER A 116 -8.17 1.11 15.71
C SER A 116 -9.27 0.05 15.64
N LYS A 117 -10.03 -0.13 16.74
CA LYS A 117 -11.14 -1.08 16.82
C LYS A 117 -12.29 -0.68 15.90
N ASP A 118 -12.69 0.61 15.92
CA ASP A 118 -13.76 1.12 15.05
C ASP A 118 -13.45 0.91 13.56
N ILE A 119 -12.17 1.10 13.16
CA ILE A 119 -11.72 0.89 11.78
C ILE A 119 -11.72 -0.59 11.43
N TYR A 120 -11.18 -1.43 12.32
CA TYR A 120 -11.13 -2.88 12.15
C TYR A 120 -12.54 -3.45 11.95
N GLU A 121 -13.50 -3.05 12.79
CA GLU A 121 -14.89 -3.51 12.70
C GLU A 121 -15.54 -3.12 11.36
N VAL A 122 -15.31 -1.90 10.86
CA VAL A 122 -15.81 -1.47 9.55
C VAL A 122 -15.14 -2.26 8.42
N PHE A 123 -13.84 -2.46 8.46
CA PHE A 123 -13.12 -3.19 7.41
C PHE A 123 -13.50 -4.67 7.37
N SER A 124 -13.55 -5.32 8.55
CA SER A 124 -13.95 -6.71 8.67
C SER A 124 -15.41 -6.92 8.22
N ALA A 125 -16.35 -6.07 8.67
CA ALA A 125 -17.74 -6.15 8.27
C ALA A 125 -17.98 -5.88 6.77
N ALA A 126 -17.11 -5.08 6.15
CA ALA A 126 -17.13 -4.85 4.70
C ALA A 126 -16.43 -5.96 3.88
N GLY A 127 -15.89 -6.98 4.54
CA GLY A 127 -15.20 -8.11 3.88
C GLY A 127 -13.83 -7.77 3.32
N LEU A 128 -13.15 -6.74 3.85
CA LEU A 128 -11.74 -6.53 3.55
C LEU A 128 -10.91 -7.63 4.21
N ASP A 129 -9.89 -8.09 3.50
CA ASP A 129 -8.90 -9.02 4.06
C ASP A 129 -7.98 -8.24 5.02
N VAL A 130 -8.28 -8.35 6.31
CA VAL A 130 -7.51 -7.76 7.40
C VAL A 130 -7.03 -8.86 8.34
N PRO A 131 -5.81 -8.75 8.91
CA PRO A 131 -5.34 -9.71 9.91
C PRO A 131 -6.26 -9.69 11.14
N ASP A 132 -6.04 -10.59 12.10
CA ASP A 132 -6.75 -10.54 13.37
C ASP A 132 -6.55 -9.19 14.09
N TYR A 133 -7.49 -8.84 14.97
CA TYR A 133 -7.49 -7.51 15.59
C TYR A 133 -6.20 -7.15 16.35
N PRO A 134 -5.57 -8.02 17.15
CA PRO A 134 -4.32 -7.68 17.82
C PRO A 134 -3.21 -7.25 16.86
N HIS A 135 -2.97 -8.01 15.78
CA HIS A 135 -1.98 -7.68 14.77
C HIS A 135 -2.33 -6.40 14.02
N PHE A 136 -3.60 -6.25 13.60
CA PHE A 136 -4.09 -5.03 12.98
C PHE A 136 -3.87 -3.80 13.87
N ALA A 137 -4.27 -3.88 15.15
CA ALA A 137 -4.18 -2.76 16.07
C ALA A 137 -2.73 -2.31 16.33
N VAL A 138 -1.81 -3.27 16.50
CA VAL A 138 -0.38 -2.97 16.71
C VAL A 138 0.22 -2.27 15.48
N ASP A 139 0.04 -2.85 14.28
CA ASP A 139 0.54 -2.26 13.03
C ASP A 139 -0.05 -0.87 12.79
N PHE A 140 -1.36 -0.74 12.89
CA PHE A 140 -2.07 0.50 12.63
C PHE A 140 -1.69 1.62 13.60
N CYS A 141 -1.67 1.33 14.92
CA CYS A 141 -1.27 2.31 15.94
C CYS A 141 0.20 2.72 15.78
N ARG A 142 1.09 1.80 15.44
CA ARG A 142 2.50 2.10 15.19
C ARG A 142 2.65 3.09 14.04
N ARG A 143 1.96 2.87 12.91
CA ARG A 143 2.00 3.79 11.76
C ARG A 143 1.41 5.15 12.09
N LEU A 144 0.29 5.20 12.80
CA LEU A 144 -0.29 6.48 13.25
C LEU A 144 0.67 7.27 14.14
N ASN A 145 1.26 6.63 15.14
CA ASN A 145 2.16 7.26 16.10
C ASN A 145 3.45 7.78 15.45
N ARG A 146 3.87 7.15 14.35
CA ARG A 146 5.04 7.59 13.56
C ARG A 146 4.69 8.55 12.42
N GLY A 147 3.44 9.01 12.32
CA GLY A 147 2.98 9.89 11.24
C GLY A 147 2.89 9.23 9.86
N GLY A 148 3.10 7.91 9.81
CA GLY A 148 3.09 7.13 8.57
C GLY A 148 1.69 6.71 8.11
N ALA A 149 0.61 7.19 8.74
CA ALA A 149 -0.76 6.91 8.34
C ALA A 149 -1.68 8.12 8.53
N SER A 150 -2.70 8.21 7.69
CA SER A 150 -3.86 9.09 7.87
C SER A 150 -5.13 8.27 7.85
N LEU A 151 -6.10 8.67 8.63
CA LEU A 151 -7.41 8.02 8.68
C LEU A 151 -8.54 9.04 8.63
N TRP A 152 -9.67 8.62 8.10
CA TRP A 152 -10.94 9.31 8.20
C TRP A 152 -12.08 8.29 8.22
N GLY A 153 -13.16 8.58 8.93
CA GLY A 153 -14.35 7.75 8.89
C GLY A 153 -15.48 8.27 9.76
N ILE A 154 -16.59 7.54 9.70
CA ILE A 154 -17.77 7.69 10.57
C ILE A 154 -17.98 6.34 11.24
N LYS A 155 -18.08 6.36 12.57
CA LYS A 155 -18.19 5.16 13.39
C LYS A 155 -19.31 4.25 12.89
N ASN A 156 -19.04 2.95 12.78
CA ASN A 156 -19.96 1.90 12.31
C ASN A 156 -20.54 2.12 10.90
N LYS A 157 -20.00 3.06 10.10
CA LYS A 157 -20.54 3.38 8.76
C LYS A 157 -19.52 3.29 7.65
N CYS A 158 -18.38 3.91 7.83
CA CYS A 158 -17.31 3.90 6.81
C CYS A 158 -15.97 4.26 7.41
N ALA A 159 -14.88 3.79 6.77
CA ALA A 159 -13.54 4.16 7.11
C ALA A 159 -12.66 4.22 5.84
N ALA A 160 -11.67 5.11 5.84
CA ALA A 160 -10.61 5.18 4.86
C ALA A 160 -9.27 5.37 5.57
N VAL A 161 -8.26 4.63 5.11
CA VAL A 161 -6.89 4.66 5.66
C VAL A 161 -5.92 4.79 4.51
N SER A 162 -4.98 5.72 4.64
CA SER A 162 -3.81 5.82 3.77
C SER A 162 -2.53 5.70 4.56
N PHE A 163 -1.51 5.08 3.97
CA PHE A 163 -0.14 5.12 4.46
C PHE A 163 0.62 6.21 3.74
N ASN A 164 1.48 6.93 4.46
CA ASN A 164 2.09 8.15 3.98
C ASN A 164 3.62 8.10 4.10
N THR A 165 4.30 8.65 3.11
CA THR A 165 5.74 8.88 3.13
C THR A 165 6.08 10.10 2.27
N GLY A 166 6.78 11.07 2.83
CA GLY A 166 7.15 12.30 2.10
C GLY A 166 5.98 12.93 1.35
N SER A 167 6.14 13.09 0.03
CA SER A 167 5.15 13.68 -0.88
C SER A 167 4.12 12.67 -1.43
N TYR A 168 4.06 11.46 -0.88
CA TYR A 168 3.22 10.38 -1.38
C TYR A 168 2.28 9.83 -0.31
N ALA A 169 1.12 9.35 -0.75
CA ALA A 169 0.17 8.61 0.06
C ALA A 169 -0.33 7.39 -0.71
N LEU A 170 -0.43 6.24 -0.05
CA LEU A 170 -1.00 5.02 -0.59
C LEU A 170 -2.33 4.75 0.12
N LEU A 171 -3.45 4.80 -0.59
CA LEU A 171 -4.75 4.41 -0.05
C LEU A 171 -4.76 2.90 0.16
N CYS A 172 -4.75 2.47 1.40
CA CYS A 172 -4.64 1.06 1.78
C CYS A 172 -5.98 0.41 2.14
N GLY A 173 -6.94 1.19 2.61
CA GLY A 173 -8.27 0.70 2.95
C GLY A 173 -9.34 1.75 2.69
N LEU A 174 -10.43 1.33 2.06
CA LEU A 174 -11.65 2.13 1.90
C LEU A 174 -12.84 1.18 2.02
N ALA A 175 -13.64 1.35 3.06
CA ALA A 175 -14.82 0.53 3.30
C ALA A 175 -16.03 1.37 3.67
N SER A 176 -17.20 0.86 3.35
CA SER A 176 -18.47 1.49 3.69
C SER A 176 -19.55 0.45 3.89
N LEU A 177 -20.24 0.53 5.01
CA LEU A 177 -21.40 -0.30 5.35
C LEU A 177 -22.72 0.38 4.95
N GLU A 178 -22.68 1.69 4.64
CA GLU A 178 -23.86 2.44 4.20
C GLU A 178 -23.63 3.02 2.79
N LYS A 179 -24.69 2.99 1.98
CA LYS A 179 -24.70 3.55 0.62
C LYS A 179 -24.32 5.05 0.64
N GLY A 180 -23.35 5.42 -0.21
CA GLY A 180 -22.87 6.80 -0.36
C GLY A 180 -21.77 7.20 0.61
N LYS A 181 -21.59 6.55 1.76
CA LYS A 181 -20.58 6.89 2.76
C LYS A 181 -19.15 6.61 2.28
N GLY A 182 -18.94 5.60 1.43
CA GLY A 182 -17.63 5.35 0.82
C GLY A 182 -17.14 6.51 -0.04
N ARG A 183 -18.05 7.25 -0.70
CA ARG A 183 -17.70 8.48 -1.44
C ARG A 183 -17.26 9.59 -0.50
N GLN A 184 -17.94 9.75 0.63
CA GLN A 184 -17.59 10.73 1.64
C GLN A 184 -16.21 10.41 2.23
N ALA A 185 -15.98 9.15 2.59
CA ALA A 185 -14.69 8.68 3.12
C ALA A 185 -13.53 8.89 2.12
N LEU A 186 -13.75 8.58 0.82
CA LEU A 186 -12.74 8.80 -0.20
C LEU A 186 -12.39 10.28 -0.36
N LYS A 187 -13.39 11.16 -0.46
CA LYS A 187 -13.14 12.61 -0.56
C LYS A 187 -12.38 13.13 0.65
N ALA A 188 -12.77 12.73 1.84
CA ALA A 188 -12.14 13.19 3.07
C ALA A 188 -10.69 12.70 3.22
N ILE A 189 -10.39 11.44 2.89
CA ILE A 189 -9.01 10.94 2.96
C ILE A 189 -8.12 11.59 1.88
N ILE A 190 -8.67 11.92 0.70
CA ILE A 190 -7.97 12.72 -0.31
C ILE A 190 -7.61 14.10 0.26
N CYS A 191 -8.58 14.79 0.87
CA CYS A 191 -8.33 16.11 1.48
C CYS A 191 -7.31 16.05 2.63
N LYS A 192 -7.34 15.00 3.47
CA LYS A 192 -6.33 14.79 4.53
C LYS A 192 -4.92 14.59 3.99
N ASN A 193 -4.80 14.14 2.75
CA ASN A 193 -3.53 13.97 2.06
C ASN A 193 -3.30 15.08 1.02
N SER A 194 -3.93 16.25 1.18
CA SER A 194 -3.67 17.39 0.30
C SER A 194 -2.16 17.71 0.26
N GLY A 195 -1.66 18.08 -0.91
CA GLY A 195 -0.23 18.26 -1.15
C GLY A 195 0.57 16.98 -1.41
N ARG A 196 -0.04 15.79 -1.29
CA ARG A 196 0.59 14.51 -1.64
C ARG A 196 0.02 13.94 -2.93
N GLN A 197 0.88 13.32 -3.70
CA GLN A 197 0.44 12.44 -4.79
C GLN A 197 -0.11 11.15 -4.17
N MET A 198 -1.37 10.81 -4.49
CA MET A 198 -2.03 9.65 -3.91
C MET A 198 -2.08 8.50 -4.91
N LEU A 199 -1.67 7.32 -4.48
CA LEU A 199 -1.79 6.08 -5.24
C LEU A 199 -2.76 5.12 -4.54
N LEU A 200 -3.28 4.17 -5.30
CA LEU A 200 -4.05 3.04 -4.79
C LEU A 200 -3.93 1.83 -5.71
N CYS A 201 -4.20 0.66 -5.15
CA CYS A 201 -4.41 -0.58 -5.90
C CYS A 201 -5.88 -0.98 -5.77
N CYS A 202 -6.56 -1.25 -6.86
CA CYS A 202 -7.95 -1.68 -6.84
C CYS A 202 -8.24 -2.82 -7.82
N LYS A 203 -9.30 -3.56 -7.56
CA LYS A 203 -9.81 -4.56 -8.51
C LYS A 203 -10.36 -3.86 -9.76
N PRO A 204 -10.23 -4.46 -10.96
CA PRO A 204 -10.66 -3.84 -12.21
C PRO A 204 -12.10 -3.24 -12.21
N PRO A 205 -13.11 -3.87 -11.58
CA PRO A 205 -14.46 -3.29 -11.52
C PRO A 205 -14.56 -1.95 -10.79
N LEU A 206 -13.58 -1.61 -9.92
CA LEU A 206 -13.57 -0.38 -9.14
C LEU A 206 -12.88 0.79 -9.85
N VAL A 207 -12.21 0.58 -10.97
CA VAL A 207 -11.50 1.62 -11.72
C VAL A 207 -12.39 2.81 -12.01
N ARG A 208 -13.58 2.58 -12.61
CA ARG A 208 -14.54 3.65 -12.93
C ARG A 208 -15.04 4.43 -11.71
N PHE A 209 -15.04 3.81 -10.55
CA PHE A 209 -15.39 4.51 -9.31
C PHE A 209 -14.29 5.52 -8.96
N TYR A 210 -13.03 5.13 -8.97
CA TYR A 210 -11.90 6.01 -8.61
C TYR A 210 -11.62 7.09 -9.66
N GLU A 211 -11.84 6.81 -10.95
CA GLU A 211 -11.72 7.81 -12.03
C GLU A 211 -12.60 9.04 -11.79
N LYS A 212 -13.82 8.86 -11.24
CA LYS A 212 -14.72 9.96 -10.87
C LYS A 212 -14.17 10.90 -9.80
N TYR A 213 -13.08 10.48 -9.11
CA TYR A 213 -12.40 11.26 -8.08
C TYR A 213 -11.00 11.70 -8.52
N GLY A 214 -10.74 11.70 -9.82
CA GLY A 214 -9.51 12.21 -10.41
C GLY A 214 -8.33 11.24 -10.38
N PHE A 215 -8.56 9.98 -10.03
CA PHE A 215 -7.54 8.95 -10.21
C PHE A 215 -7.43 8.54 -11.67
N LYS A 216 -6.22 8.30 -12.14
CA LYS A 216 -5.90 7.80 -13.48
C LYS A 216 -5.20 6.46 -13.35
N ARG A 217 -5.54 5.53 -14.22
CA ARG A 217 -4.86 4.24 -14.31
C ARG A 217 -3.41 4.45 -14.75
N LEU A 218 -2.47 3.77 -14.08
CA LEU A 218 -1.05 3.78 -14.43
C LEU A 218 -0.62 2.47 -15.08
N TYR A 219 -0.76 1.37 -14.35
CA TYR A 219 -0.35 0.03 -14.78
C TYR A 219 -1.11 -1.03 -13.99
N THR A 220 -0.90 -2.29 -14.36
CA THR A 220 -1.43 -3.45 -13.63
C THR A 220 -0.33 -4.04 -12.75
N ALA A 221 -0.66 -4.35 -11.51
CA ALA A 221 0.15 -5.09 -10.57
C ALA A 221 -0.56 -6.39 -10.18
N GLY A 222 0.09 -7.21 -9.37
CA GLY A 222 -0.52 -8.47 -8.94
C GLY A 222 0.00 -8.97 -7.61
N TYR A 223 -0.69 -9.99 -7.13
CA TYR A 223 -0.30 -10.77 -5.97
C TYR A 223 -0.09 -12.22 -6.39
N LYS A 224 1.01 -12.82 -5.94
CA LYS A 224 1.18 -14.27 -5.94
C LYS A 224 1.00 -14.76 -4.51
N VAL A 225 -0.08 -15.43 -4.23
CA VAL A 225 -0.33 -16.08 -2.95
C VAL A 225 0.12 -17.53 -3.05
N ARG A 226 0.90 -17.97 -2.08
CA ARG A 226 1.31 -19.36 -1.96
C ARG A 226 0.16 -20.18 -1.36
N LYS A 227 -0.16 -21.29 -2.02
CA LYS A 227 -1.11 -22.28 -1.50
C LYS A 227 -0.44 -23.23 -0.51
#